data_e0c7885b55cbab082e4ec232466f4140
#
_entry.id   e0c7885b55cbab082e4ec232466f4140
#
_cell.length_a   1.000
_cell.length_b   1.000
_cell.length_c   1.000
_cell.angle_alpha   90.00
_cell.angle_beta   90.00
_cell.angle_gamma   90.00
#
_symmetry.space_group_name_H-M   'P 1'
#
loop_
_entity.id
_entity.type
_entity.pdbx_description
1 polymer ?
#
loop_
_entity_poly.entity_id
_entity_poly.type
_entity_poly.pdbx_seq_one_letter_code
_entity_poly.pdbx_strand_id
1 'polypeptide(L)'
;PGDDPKKRAVINSLYINTEELTEHNNDLQSIYREIEKNDVLFDTYKTDDAEIIITAFGTVSRVARRAVDILREQGVKVGIFRPITVWPFPYEQLADCVKNCKAVLDVEVNEGQMLEDVKLAINGSKKVDYFGYCGSQFPTVAEIVDKVLAMKEGI
;
A
#
# COMPACT_ATOMS: atom_id res chain seq x y z
N PRO A 1 -2.95 -10.09 28.76
CA PRO A 1 -4.37 -10.25 28.52
C PRO A 1 -4.84 -11.41 29.37
N GLY A 2 -5.67 -11.19 30.36
CA GLY A 2 -6.19 -12.22 31.22
C GLY A 2 -6.13 -11.93 32.72
N ASP A 3 -5.32 -10.97 33.14
CA ASP A 3 -5.15 -10.60 34.56
C ASP A 3 -6.04 -9.43 35.03
N ASP A 4 -6.90 -8.92 34.14
CA ASP A 4 -7.88 -7.91 34.54
C ASP A 4 -9.04 -8.62 35.27
N PRO A 5 -9.34 -8.27 36.55
CA PRO A 5 -10.46 -8.81 37.28
C PRO A 5 -11.83 -8.40 36.70
N LYS A 6 -11.85 -7.68 35.61
CA LYS A 6 -13.08 -7.35 34.89
C LYS A 6 -13.74 -8.58 34.28
N LYS A 7 -15.04 -8.47 34.13
CA LYS A 7 -15.91 -9.51 33.60
C LYS A 7 -15.31 -10.07 32.30
N ARG A 8 -15.16 -11.40 32.22
CA ARG A 8 -14.64 -12.10 31.06
C ARG A 8 -15.44 -11.69 29.80
N ALA A 9 -14.76 -11.14 28.80
CA ALA A 9 -15.38 -10.84 27.51
C ALA A 9 -15.59 -12.15 26.72
N VAL A 10 -16.79 -12.34 26.21
CA VAL A 10 -17.10 -13.42 25.26
C VAL A 10 -17.10 -12.79 23.87
N ILE A 11 -16.11 -13.20 23.04
CA ILE A 11 -16.05 -12.80 21.64
C ILE A 11 -16.76 -13.89 20.82
N ASN A 12 -17.85 -13.52 20.19
CA ASN A 12 -18.68 -14.43 19.40
C ASN A 12 -19.02 -13.77 18.05
N SER A 13 -18.94 -14.55 16.98
CA SER A 13 -19.32 -14.13 15.62
C SER A 13 -20.65 -14.73 15.15
N LEU A 14 -21.27 -15.57 15.98
CA LEU A 14 -22.55 -16.21 15.66
C LEU A 14 -23.72 -15.45 16.28
N TYR A 15 -24.52 -14.84 15.47
CA TYR A 15 -25.80 -14.21 15.82
C TYR A 15 -26.93 -14.94 15.12
N ILE A 16 -27.86 -15.50 15.88
CA ILE A 16 -29.04 -16.21 15.33
C ILE A 16 -30.18 -15.22 15.07
N ASN A 17 -30.29 -14.20 15.92
CA ASN A 17 -31.27 -13.14 15.74
C ASN A 17 -30.76 -12.12 14.70
N THR A 18 -31.58 -11.82 13.70
CA THR A 18 -31.21 -10.94 12.57
C THR A 18 -31.12 -9.48 12.98
N GLU A 19 -31.92 -9.03 13.94
CA GLU A 19 -31.88 -7.66 14.45
C GLU A 19 -30.58 -7.43 15.24
N GLU A 20 -30.20 -8.35 16.11
CA GLU A 20 -28.94 -8.31 16.89
C GLU A 20 -27.72 -8.32 15.95
N LEU A 21 -27.76 -9.13 14.89
CA LEU A 21 -26.69 -9.14 13.89
C LEU A 21 -26.56 -7.79 13.17
N THR A 22 -27.69 -7.19 12.82
CA THR A 22 -27.71 -5.88 12.14
C THR A 22 -27.17 -4.80 13.05
N GLU A 23 -27.56 -4.75 14.30
CA GLU A 23 -27.06 -3.79 15.29
C GLU A 23 -25.56 -3.95 15.50
N HIS A 24 -25.08 -5.17 15.72
CA HIS A 24 -23.66 -5.47 15.85
C HIS A 24 -22.86 -5.05 14.62
N ASN A 25 -23.34 -5.30 13.41
CA ASN A 25 -22.66 -4.87 12.18
C ASN A 25 -22.62 -3.35 12.05
N ASN A 26 -23.65 -2.63 12.45
CA ASN A 26 -23.65 -1.17 12.47
C ASN A 26 -22.62 -0.62 13.45
N ASP A 27 -22.48 -1.23 14.62
CA ASP A 27 -21.46 -0.86 15.60
C ASP A 27 -20.04 -1.11 15.05
N LEU A 28 -19.80 -2.27 14.44
CA LEU A 28 -18.53 -2.57 13.77
C LEU A 28 -18.21 -1.58 12.63
N GLN A 29 -19.18 -1.26 11.80
CA GLN A 29 -18.99 -0.29 10.72
C GLN A 29 -18.64 1.10 11.27
N SER A 30 -19.21 1.49 12.40
CA SER A 30 -18.86 2.76 13.06
C SER A 30 -17.40 2.76 13.53
N ILE A 31 -16.95 1.67 14.13
CA ILE A 31 -15.55 1.49 14.55
C ILE A 31 -14.61 1.51 13.34
N TYR A 32 -14.94 0.79 12.25
CA TYR A 32 -14.12 0.77 11.04
C TYR A 32 -13.95 2.15 10.42
N ARG A 33 -15.02 2.95 10.38
CA ARG A 33 -14.94 4.33 9.87
C ARG A 33 -14.06 5.24 10.73
N GLU A 34 -14.06 5.04 12.05
CA GLU A 34 -13.15 5.76 12.95
C GLU A 34 -11.68 5.35 12.70
N ILE A 35 -11.42 4.06 12.50
CA ILE A 35 -10.09 3.54 12.16
C ILE A 35 -9.64 4.08 10.79
N GLU A 36 -10.49 4.00 9.78
CA GLU A 36 -10.22 4.53 8.43
C GLU A 36 -9.87 6.02 8.44
N LYS A 37 -10.45 6.77 9.36
CA LYS A 37 -10.20 8.20 9.50
C LYS A 37 -8.92 8.54 10.25
N ASN A 38 -8.59 7.75 11.29
CA ASN A 38 -7.58 8.14 12.28
C ASN A 38 -6.29 7.32 12.21
N ASP A 39 -6.32 6.11 11.62
CA ASP A 39 -5.22 5.16 11.72
C ASP A 39 -4.54 4.86 10.38
N VAL A 40 -4.76 5.71 9.37
CA VAL A 40 -4.06 5.64 8.09
C VAL A 40 -2.62 6.11 8.25
N LEU A 41 -1.66 5.23 8.01
CA LEU A 41 -0.23 5.51 8.10
C LEU A 41 0.50 5.21 6.80
N PHE A 42 1.34 6.12 6.38
CA PHE A 42 2.18 5.99 5.18
C PHE A 42 3.47 6.79 5.32
N ASP A 43 4.43 6.53 4.44
CA ASP A 43 5.69 7.25 4.32
C ASP A 43 5.99 7.53 2.84
N THR A 44 6.64 8.65 2.54
CA THR A 44 7.06 9.02 1.20
C THR A 44 8.54 9.35 1.17
N TYR A 45 9.19 9.08 0.05
CA TYR A 45 10.60 9.41 -0.14
C TYR A 45 10.88 9.84 -1.57
N LYS A 46 11.41 11.06 -1.73
CA LYS A 46 11.77 11.67 -3.04
C LYS A 46 10.60 11.70 -4.03
N THR A 47 9.39 12.01 -3.55
CA THR A 47 8.16 11.99 -4.37
C THR A 47 7.83 13.33 -5.03
N ASP A 48 8.33 14.46 -4.50
CA ASP A 48 7.90 15.81 -4.90
C ASP A 48 8.10 16.13 -6.40
N ASP A 49 9.20 15.63 -6.99
CA ASP A 49 9.56 15.83 -8.39
C ASP A 49 9.59 14.52 -9.19
N ALA A 50 9.02 13.44 -8.64
CA ALA A 50 9.08 12.13 -9.24
C ALA A 50 8.20 12.01 -10.49
N GLU A 51 8.76 11.45 -11.56
CA GLU A 51 8.02 11.09 -12.76
C GLU A 51 7.47 9.66 -12.68
N ILE A 52 8.11 8.81 -11.89
CA ILE A 52 7.64 7.45 -11.58
C ILE A 52 7.57 7.32 -10.04
N ILE A 53 6.47 6.80 -9.55
CA ILE A 53 6.30 6.45 -8.13
C ILE A 53 6.33 4.94 -8.00
N ILE A 54 7.18 4.42 -7.11
CA ILE A 54 7.14 3.01 -6.69
C ILE A 54 6.20 2.92 -5.49
N THR A 55 5.26 1.97 -5.51
CA THR A 55 4.51 1.56 -4.33
C THR A 55 5.09 0.26 -3.79
N ALA A 56 5.34 0.20 -2.49
CA ALA A 56 5.88 -1.01 -1.85
C ALA A 56 5.66 -0.95 -0.34
N PHE A 57 5.36 -2.06 0.30
CA PHE A 57 5.17 -2.15 1.76
C PHE A 57 6.06 -3.21 2.41
N GLY A 58 6.14 -3.20 3.74
CA GLY A 58 6.91 -4.17 4.50
C GLY A 58 8.41 -4.20 4.13
N THR A 59 8.99 -5.37 4.03
CA THR A 59 10.44 -5.54 3.79
C THR A 59 10.85 -5.10 2.39
N VAL A 60 10.03 -5.35 1.37
CA VAL A 60 10.37 -5.00 -0.02
C VAL A 60 10.48 -3.49 -0.21
N SER A 61 9.80 -2.68 0.61
CA SER A 61 9.93 -1.22 0.55
C SER A 61 11.36 -0.73 0.85
N ARG A 62 12.15 -1.47 1.64
CA ARG A 62 13.56 -1.16 1.89
C ARG A 62 14.42 -1.40 0.67
N VAL A 63 14.14 -2.48 -0.05
CA VAL A 63 14.82 -2.81 -1.32
C VAL A 63 14.48 -1.77 -2.37
N ALA A 64 13.20 -1.43 -2.51
CA ALA A 64 12.72 -0.40 -3.42
C ALA A 64 13.32 0.98 -3.11
N ARG A 65 13.46 1.35 -1.83
CA ARG A 65 14.12 2.60 -1.42
C ARG A 65 15.58 2.65 -1.88
N ARG A 66 16.32 1.55 -1.78
CA ARG A 66 17.69 1.49 -2.29
C ARG A 66 17.73 1.61 -3.83
N ALA A 67 16.78 1.02 -4.53
CA ALA A 67 16.65 1.20 -5.98
C ALA A 67 16.37 2.67 -6.35
N VAL A 68 15.51 3.36 -5.59
CA VAL A 68 15.28 4.81 -5.74
C VAL A 68 16.58 5.60 -5.61
N ASP A 69 17.43 5.30 -4.62
CA ASP A 69 18.69 6.02 -4.47
C ASP A 69 19.60 5.85 -5.68
N ILE A 70 19.80 4.63 -6.17
CA ILE A 70 20.62 4.34 -7.35
C ILE A 70 20.07 5.05 -8.60
N LEU A 71 18.76 4.99 -8.83
CA LEU A 71 18.12 5.65 -9.95
C LEU A 71 18.26 7.17 -9.89
N ARG A 72 18.16 7.75 -8.71
CA ARG A 72 18.37 9.20 -8.49
C ARG A 72 19.82 9.61 -8.75
N GLU A 73 20.80 8.80 -8.39
CA GLU A 73 22.23 9.01 -8.73
C GLU A 73 22.45 9.00 -10.26
N GLN A 74 21.61 8.26 -11.01
CA GLN A 74 21.59 8.22 -12.48
C GLN A 74 20.74 9.34 -13.12
N GLY A 75 20.20 10.26 -12.34
CA GLY A 75 19.35 11.36 -12.81
C GLY A 75 17.91 10.95 -13.17
N VAL A 76 17.45 9.78 -12.73
CA VAL A 76 16.06 9.34 -12.94
C VAL A 76 15.17 9.87 -11.81
N LYS A 77 14.11 10.59 -12.17
CA LYS A 77 13.16 11.17 -11.21
C LYS A 77 12.16 10.12 -10.75
N VAL A 78 12.53 9.34 -9.77
CA VAL A 78 11.72 8.29 -9.14
C VAL A 78 11.58 8.54 -7.65
N GLY A 79 10.44 8.21 -7.08
CA GLY A 79 10.18 8.24 -5.64
C GLY A 79 9.49 6.98 -5.18
N ILE A 80 9.31 6.82 -3.88
CA ILE A 80 8.56 5.71 -3.30
C ILE A 80 7.46 6.23 -2.39
N PHE A 81 6.27 5.66 -2.53
CA PHE A 81 5.16 5.75 -1.60
C PHE A 81 5.05 4.41 -0.87
N ARG A 82 5.15 4.44 0.44
CA ARG A 82 5.10 3.25 1.29
C ARG A 82 3.87 3.28 2.18
N PRO A 83 2.84 2.47 1.92
CA PRO A 83 1.82 2.21 2.92
C PRO A 83 2.45 1.55 4.15
N ILE A 84 2.16 2.06 5.34
CA ILE A 84 2.52 1.44 6.63
C ILE A 84 1.35 0.59 7.08
N THR A 85 0.13 1.14 7.00
CA THR A 85 -1.10 0.37 7.12
C THR A 85 -1.54 -0.13 5.74
N VAL A 86 -1.85 -1.41 5.62
CA VAL A 86 -2.47 -1.99 4.42
C VAL A 86 -4.00 -2.06 4.56
N TRP A 87 -4.50 -1.97 5.78
CA TRP A 87 -5.86 -1.63 6.11
C TRP A 87 -5.87 -0.80 7.41
N PRO A 88 -6.48 0.39 7.42
CA PRO A 88 -7.00 1.10 6.25
C PRO A 88 -5.87 1.49 5.27
N PHE A 89 -6.15 1.37 3.97
CA PHE A 89 -5.19 1.73 2.93
C PHE A 89 -5.22 3.25 2.69
N PRO A 90 -4.07 3.91 2.45
CA PRO A 90 -3.97 5.36 2.23
C PRO A 90 -4.39 5.78 0.81
N TYR A 91 -5.66 5.59 0.45
CA TYR A 91 -6.18 5.84 -0.90
C TYR A 91 -6.01 7.31 -1.34
N GLU A 92 -6.47 8.25 -0.53
CA GLU A 92 -6.40 9.68 -0.85
C GLU A 92 -4.96 10.16 -0.92
N GLN A 93 -4.12 9.73 0.00
CA GLN A 93 -2.72 10.12 0.09
C GLN A 93 -1.91 9.59 -1.09
N LEU A 94 -2.18 8.37 -1.54
CA LEU A 94 -1.56 7.82 -2.75
C LEU A 94 -2.06 8.56 -3.99
N ALA A 95 -3.36 8.80 -4.13
CA ALA A 95 -3.93 9.57 -5.23
C ALA A 95 -3.28 10.95 -5.34
N ASP A 96 -3.08 11.62 -4.20
CA ASP A 96 -2.41 12.92 -4.15
C ASP A 96 -0.92 12.83 -4.52
N CYS A 97 -0.21 11.84 -4.02
CA CYS A 97 1.20 11.62 -4.32
C CYS A 97 1.47 11.41 -5.80
N VAL A 98 0.57 10.72 -6.52
CA VAL A 98 0.76 10.39 -7.93
C VAL A 98 0.24 11.44 -8.91
N LYS A 99 -0.35 12.54 -8.45
CA LYS A 99 -0.95 13.57 -9.33
C LYS A 99 -0.03 14.03 -10.44
N ASN A 100 1.23 14.27 -10.12
CA ASN A 100 2.23 14.84 -11.03
C ASN A 100 3.15 13.78 -11.67
N CYS A 101 3.05 12.51 -11.30
CA CYS A 101 3.84 11.47 -11.93
C CYS A 101 3.25 11.02 -13.27
N LYS A 102 4.02 10.29 -14.06
CA LYS A 102 3.60 9.72 -15.34
C LYS A 102 3.14 8.27 -15.22
N ALA A 103 3.77 7.51 -14.32
CA ALA A 103 3.46 6.10 -14.10
C ALA A 103 3.74 5.66 -12.66
N VAL A 104 3.16 4.53 -12.28
CA VAL A 104 3.36 3.88 -10.98
C VAL A 104 3.85 2.46 -11.20
N LEU A 105 4.84 2.04 -10.41
CA LEU A 105 5.31 0.66 -10.32
C LEU A 105 4.96 0.10 -8.95
N ASP A 106 4.08 -0.89 -8.91
CA ASP A 106 3.80 -1.62 -7.69
C ASP A 106 4.77 -2.78 -7.52
N VAL A 107 5.41 -2.88 -6.35
CA VAL A 107 6.43 -3.91 -6.06
C VAL A 107 6.06 -4.67 -4.80
N GLU A 108 5.78 -5.97 -4.97
CA GLU A 108 5.28 -6.82 -3.90
C GLU A 108 6.03 -8.18 -3.81
N VAL A 109 5.82 -8.90 -2.71
CA VAL A 109 6.27 -10.28 -2.51
C VAL A 109 5.05 -11.21 -2.42
N ASN A 110 4.17 -11.04 -3.36
CA ASN A 110 2.91 -11.80 -3.54
C ASN A 110 2.44 -11.61 -4.98
N GLU A 111 1.22 -12.04 -5.32
CA GLU A 111 0.65 -11.98 -6.67
C GLU A 111 -0.14 -10.69 -6.96
N GLY A 112 0.18 -9.57 -6.27
CA GLY A 112 -0.44 -8.27 -6.54
C GLY A 112 -1.70 -7.98 -5.73
N GLN A 113 -1.73 -8.36 -4.44
CA GLN A 113 -2.88 -8.03 -3.60
C GLN A 113 -2.99 -6.53 -3.33
N MET A 114 -1.87 -5.85 -3.04
CA MET A 114 -1.87 -4.39 -2.86
C MET A 114 -2.06 -3.66 -4.19
N LEU A 115 -1.67 -4.26 -5.31
CA LEU A 115 -1.88 -3.70 -6.64
C LEU A 115 -3.35 -3.33 -6.90
N GLU A 116 -4.30 -4.09 -6.36
CA GLU A 116 -5.73 -3.81 -6.49
C GLU A 116 -6.09 -2.50 -5.77
N ASP A 117 -5.60 -2.31 -4.56
CA ASP A 117 -5.78 -1.07 -3.79
C ASP A 117 -5.08 0.12 -4.48
N VAL A 118 -3.87 -0.09 -4.99
CA VAL A 118 -3.14 0.93 -5.77
C VAL A 118 -3.93 1.35 -7.01
N LYS A 119 -4.47 0.40 -7.78
CA LYS A 119 -5.32 0.69 -8.94
C LYS A 119 -6.60 1.42 -8.56
N LEU A 120 -7.22 1.03 -7.45
CA LEU A 120 -8.42 1.69 -6.93
C LEU A 120 -8.11 3.15 -6.53
N ALA A 121 -7.02 3.39 -5.81
CA ALA A 121 -6.59 4.75 -5.42
C ALA A 121 -6.32 5.65 -6.64
N ILE A 122 -5.67 5.10 -7.67
CA ILE A 122 -5.27 5.83 -8.88
C ILE A 122 -6.45 6.00 -9.85
N ASN A 123 -7.42 5.11 -9.81
CA ASN A 123 -8.66 5.13 -10.60
C ASN A 123 -8.43 5.43 -12.10
N GLY A 124 -7.46 4.76 -12.71
CA GLY A 124 -7.15 4.88 -14.13
C GLY A 124 -6.43 6.17 -14.55
N SER A 125 -6.11 7.08 -13.62
CA SER A 125 -5.46 8.36 -13.93
C SER A 125 -4.01 8.22 -14.39
N LYS A 126 -3.36 7.11 -14.07
CA LYS A 126 -1.97 6.78 -14.42
C LYS A 126 -1.84 5.33 -14.87
N LYS A 127 -0.80 5.06 -15.68
CA LYS A 127 -0.39 3.69 -15.96
C LYS A 127 0.18 3.07 -14.69
N VAL A 128 -0.28 1.88 -14.35
CA VAL A 128 0.22 1.09 -13.22
C VAL A 128 0.82 -0.20 -13.76
N ASP A 129 2.11 -0.41 -13.52
CA ASP A 129 2.79 -1.68 -13.77
C ASP A 129 3.02 -2.40 -12.44
N TYR A 130 3.17 -3.70 -12.53
CA TYR A 130 3.43 -4.58 -11.40
C TYR A 130 4.76 -5.31 -11.57
N PHE A 131 5.47 -5.50 -10.45
CA PHE A 131 6.64 -6.34 -10.37
C PHE A 131 6.69 -7.05 -9.01
N GLY A 132 6.75 -8.37 -9.01
CA GLY A 132 6.80 -9.13 -7.77
C GLY A 132 7.08 -10.60 -7.96
N TYR A 133 7.27 -11.27 -6.84
CA TYR A 133 7.48 -12.71 -6.76
C TYR A 133 6.62 -13.29 -5.64
N CYS A 134 6.23 -14.54 -5.82
CA CYS A 134 5.59 -15.35 -4.79
C CYS A 134 6.51 -16.50 -4.35
N GLY A 135 6.37 -16.92 -3.11
CA GLY A 135 7.14 -18.05 -2.56
C GLY A 135 8.50 -17.63 -2.00
N SER A 136 9.58 -18.32 -2.45
CA SER A 136 10.92 -18.12 -1.91
C SER A 136 11.76 -17.05 -2.64
N GLN A 137 11.24 -16.50 -3.73
CA GLN A 137 11.92 -15.44 -4.48
C GLN A 137 11.58 -14.08 -3.89
N PHE A 138 12.50 -13.12 -4.09
CA PHE A 138 12.36 -11.78 -3.57
C PHE A 138 12.91 -10.76 -4.59
N PRO A 139 12.21 -9.64 -4.87
CA PRO A 139 12.70 -8.61 -5.77
C PRO A 139 14.05 -8.06 -5.32
N THR A 140 15.04 -8.07 -6.20
CA THR A 140 16.34 -7.48 -5.95
C THR A 140 16.37 -6.00 -6.33
N VAL A 141 17.35 -5.27 -5.79
CA VAL A 141 17.56 -3.86 -6.13
C VAL A 141 17.80 -3.69 -7.63
N ALA A 142 18.62 -4.56 -8.24
CA ALA A 142 18.94 -4.51 -9.66
C ALA A 142 17.70 -4.69 -10.55
N GLU A 143 16.89 -5.69 -10.25
CA GLU A 143 15.64 -5.96 -11.00
C GLU A 143 14.64 -4.80 -10.91
N ILE A 144 14.53 -4.16 -9.74
CA ILE A 144 13.66 -2.96 -9.60
C ILE A 144 14.22 -1.80 -10.43
N VAL A 145 15.54 -1.59 -10.41
CA VAL A 145 16.19 -0.55 -11.25
C VAL A 145 15.91 -0.81 -12.72
N ASP A 146 16.15 -2.03 -13.20
CA ASP A 146 15.94 -2.41 -14.61
C ASP A 146 14.47 -2.22 -15.01
N LYS A 147 13.53 -2.59 -14.13
CA LYS A 147 12.10 -2.43 -14.39
C LYS A 147 11.70 -0.96 -14.51
N VAL A 148 12.21 -0.09 -13.65
CA VAL A 148 11.94 1.36 -13.72
C VAL A 148 12.56 1.97 -14.98
N LEU A 149 13.78 1.58 -15.37
CA LEU A 149 14.41 2.06 -16.59
C LEU A 149 13.61 1.66 -17.83
N ALA A 150 13.17 0.41 -17.91
CA ALA A 150 12.31 -0.06 -19.00
C ALA A 150 10.97 0.70 -19.08
N MET A 151 10.37 1.00 -17.93
CA MET A 151 9.15 1.82 -17.88
C MET A 151 9.38 3.24 -18.36
N LYS A 152 10.54 3.83 -18.02
CA LYS A 152 10.88 5.20 -18.42
C LYS A 152 10.99 5.35 -19.94
N GLU A 153 11.44 4.33 -20.67
CA GLU A 153 11.54 4.33 -22.14
C GLU A 153 10.14 4.31 -22.79
N GLY A 154 9.11 3.89 -22.08
CA GLY A 154 7.74 3.73 -22.59
C GLY A 154 6.75 4.84 -22.19
N ILE A 155 7.22 5.93 -21.54
CA ILE A 155 6.38 7.02 -21.00
C ILE A 155 6.79 8.42 -21.45
#